data_dba4b7bb168205c3a2754da28e0e81ae
#
_entry.id   dba4b7bb168205c3a2754da28e0e81ae
#
_cell.length_a   1.000
_cell.length_b   1.000
_cell.length_c   1.000
_cell.angle_alpha   90.00
_cell.angle_beta   90.00
_cell.angle_gamma   90.00
#
_symmetry.space_group_name_H-M   'P 1'
#
loop_
_entity.id
_entity.type
_entity.pdbx_description
1 polymer ?
#
loop_
_entity_poly.entity_id
_entity_poly.type
_entity_poly.pdbx_seq_one_letter_code
_entity_poly.pdbx_strand_id
1 'polypeptide(L)'
;MCSSDLISSPRVDMVVSRINDAFLSLPTIMLGLVVVAAVGSSIPVLIVTAGVIYATVVFRLARALGQEIMVMDFVEAARVRGEGRWWIITREIWPNAAMPLMTDFGLRLIYVILFISSLSFLGLGVQPPQADWGSMVRENLGALSYGASVIPVLAPALAIATLTVGINLIVDDISAHSGGKLSKRL
;
A
#
# COMPACT_ATOMS: atom_id res chain seq x y z
N MET A 1 19.32 25.08 5.30
CA MET A 1 18.02 25.09 6.02
C MET A 1 17.29 23.85 5.56
N CYS A 2 17.01 22.90 6.47
CA CYS A 2 16.46 21.57 6.11
C CYS A 2 15.04 21.65 5.54
N SER A 3 14.80 20.87 4.50
CA SER A 3 13.50 20.76 3.79
C SER A 3 12.32 20.35 4.69
N SER A 4 12.58 19.84 5.89
CA SER A 4 11.56 19.43 6.88
C SER A 4 10.82 20.61 7.53
N ASP A 5 11.36 21.83 7.48
CA ASP A 5 10.79 23.00 8.16
C ASP A 5 9.49 23.53 7.55
N LEU A 6 9.12 23.05 6.37
CA LEU A 6 7.92 23.52 5.68
C LEU A 6 6.63 22.85 6.15
N ILE A 7 6.68 21.58 6.60
CA ILE A 7 5.48 20.80 6.89
C ILE A 7 5.36 20.46 8.38
N SER A 8 6.49 20.21 9.06
CA SER A 8 6.48 19.80 10.46
C SER A 8 7.75 20.26 11.19
N SER A 9 7.67 20.35 12.53
CA SER A 9 8.86 20.51 13.37
C SER A 9 9.81 19.34 13.15
N PRO A 10 11.15 19.57 13.05
CA PRO A 10 12.14 18.49 12.86
C PRO A 10 12.04 17.37 13.88
N ARG A 11 11.59 17.67 15.10
CA ARG A 11 11.39 16.68 16.17
C ARG A 11 10.18 15.79 15.91
N VAL A 12 9.07 16.34 15.40
CA VAL A 12 7.87 15.57 15.05
C VAL A 12 8.17 14.64 13.88
N ASP A 13 8.82 15.13 12.84
CA ASP A 13 9.22 14.30 11.70
C ASP A 13 10.14 13.15 12.12
N MET A 14 11.11 13.41 12.99
CA MET A 14 11.99 12.38 13.54
C MET A 14 11.22 11.33 14.33
N VAL A 15 10.33 11.73 15.23
CA VAL A 15 9.56 10.79 16.07
C VAL A 15 8.62 9.93 15.21
N VAL A 16 7.88 10.54 14.30
CA VAL A 16 6.98 9.81 13.40
C VAL A 16 7.75 8.83 12.52
N SER A 17 8.90 9.24 11.96
CA SER A 17 9.75 8.35 11.17
C SER A 17 10.29 7.19 11.98
N ARG A 18 10.71 7.39 13.24
CA ARG A 18 11.19 6.32 14.13
C ARG A 18 10.09 5.31 14.47
N ILE A 19 8.88 5.80 14.77
CA ILE A 19 7.73 4.93 14.98
C ILE A 19 7.44 4.12 13.71
N ASN A 20 7.43 4.76 12.56
CA ASN A 20 7.22 4.10 11.28
C ASN A 20 8.28 3.03 10.99
N ASP A 21 9.56 3.33 11.24
CA ASP A 21 10.67 2.38 11.06
C ASP A 21 10.53 1.17 12.00
N ALA A 22 10.05 1.38 13.23
CA ALA A 22 9.78 0.29 14.17
C ALA A 22 8.67 -0.65 13.65
N PHE A 23 7.60 -0.12 13.06
CA PHE A 23 6.57 -0.94 12.41
C PHE A 23 7.12 -1.72 11.21
N LEU A 24 7.95 -1.09 10.38
CA LEU A 24 8.54 -1.71 9.20
C LEU A 24 9.62 -2.76 9.51
N SER A 25 10.16 -2.78 10.74
CA SER A 25 11.12 -3.80 11.16
C SER A 25 10.50 -5.17 11.41
N LEU A 26 9.17 -5.23 11.57
CA LEU A 26 8.45 -6.48 11.79
C LEU A 26 7.92 -7.04 10.46
N PRO A 27 7.97 -8.36 10.25
CA PRO A 27 7.36 -8.97 9.07
C PRO A 27 5.86 -8.67 9.03
N THR A 28 5.39 -8.14 7.89
CA THR A 28 4.00 -7.70 7.69
C THR A 28 2.97 -8.76 8.10
N ILE A 29 3.22 -10.03 7.69
CA ILE A 29 2.29 -11.13 7.99
C ILE A 29 2.25 -11.44 9.48
N MET A 30 3.38 -11.33 10.18
CA MET A 30 3.45 -11.54 11.64
C MET A 30 2.65 -10.48 12.40
N LEU A 31 2.76 -9.22 12.00
CA LEU A 31 1.94 -8.14 12.56
C LEU A 31 0.45 -8.44 12.36
N GLY A 32 0.06 -8.82 11.14
CA GLY A 32 -1.33 -9.19 10.85
C GLY A 32 -1.83 -10.33 11.72
N LEU A 33 -1.05 -11.41 11.84
CA LEU A 33 -1.41 -12.57 12.65
C LEU A 33 -1.57 -12.20 14.13
N VAL A 34 -0.65 -11.43 14.69
CA VAL A 34 -0.70 -11.00 16.10
C VAL A 34 -1.93 -10.13 16.37
N VAL A 35 -2.19 -9.13 15.52
CA VAL A 35 -3.34 -8.23 15.70
C VAL A 35 -4.65 -8.99 15.58
N VAL A 36 -4.81 -9.81 14.55
CA VAL A 36 -6.04 -10.57 14.33
C VAL A 36 -6.24 -11.64 15.40
N ALA A 37 -5.19 -12.27 15.88
CA ALA A 37 -5.28 -13.23 17.01
C ALA A 37 -5.70 -12.54 18.33
N ALA A 38 -5.27 -11.30 18.54
CA ALA A 38 -5.57 -10.56 19.79
C ALA A 38 -6.96 -9.90 19.75
N VAL A 39 -7.39 -9.35 18.63
CA VAL A 39 -8.60 -8.52 18.50
C VAL A 39 -9.77 -9.30 17.87
N GLY A 40 -9.48 -10.38 17.15
CA GLY A 40 -10.45 -11.17 16.40
C GLY A 40 -10.37 -10.92 14.90
N SER A 41 -10.98 -11.83 14.12
CA SER A 41 -10.93 -11.89 12.64
C SER A 41 -12.18 -11.31 11.98
N SER A 42 -12.70 -10.20 12.49
CA SER A 42 -13.82 -9.52 11.80
C SER A 42 -13.32 -8.70 10.59
N ILE A 43 -14.18 -8.54 9.58
CA ILE A 43 -13.82 -7.77 8.37
C ILE A 43 -13.30 -6.36 8.69
N PRO A 44 -13.93 -5.58 9.59
CA PRO A 44 -13.39 -4.28 9.98
C PRO A 44 -11.98 -4.34 10.57
N VAL A 45 -11.70 -5.35 11.39
CA VAL A 45 -10.35 -5.55 11.97
C VAL A 45 -9.34 -5.86 10.87
N LEU A 46 -9.67 -6.72 9.91
CA LEU A 46 -8.81 -7.02 8.77
C LEU A 46 -8.52 -5.78 7.93
N ILE A 47 -9.53 -4.97 7.62
CA ILE A 47 -9.40 -3.73 6.85
C ILE A 47 -8.50 -2.73 7.59
N VAL A 48 -8.76 -2.48 8.86
CA VAL A 48 -7.98 -1.52 9.67
C VAL A 48 -6.54 -2.00 9.81
N THR A 49 -6.33 -3.29 10.09
CA THR A 49 -4.99 -3.88 10.20
C THR A 49 -4.20 -3.73 8.91
N ALA A 50 -4.77 -4.11 7.77
CA ALA A 50 -4.14 -3.92 6.47
C ALA A 50 -3.88 -2.43 6.19
N GLY A 51 -4.86 -1.56 6.46
CA GLY A 51 -4.74 -0.12 6.28
C GLY A 51 -3.58 0.48 7.07
N VAL A 52 -3.47 0.16 8.36
CA VAL A 52 -2.37 0.65 9.22
C VAL A 52 -1.02 0.14 8.74
N ILE A 53 -0.90 -1.16 8.46
CA ILE A 53 0.36 -1.76 7.98
C ILE A 53 0.83 -1.10 6.69
N TYR A 54 -0.04 -0.98 5.70
CA TYR A 54 0.35 -0.40 4.40
C TYR A 54 0.47 1.12 4.43
N ALA A 55 -0.22 1.82 5.35
CA ALA A 55 -0.04 3.26 5.55
C ALA A 55 1.41 3.62 5.95
N THR A 56 2.09 2.75 6.71
CA THR A 56 3.51 2.97 7.07
C THR A 56 4.43 3.02 5.85
N VAL A 57 4.17 2.17 4.86
CA VAL A 57 4.96 2.11 3.62
C VAL A 57 4.65 3.32 2.73
N VAL A 58 3.36 3.67 2.58
CA VAL A 58 2.92 4.86 1.83
C VAL A 58 3.48 6.14 2.44
N PHE A 59 3.48 6.25 3.77
CA PHE A 59 4.09 7.39 4.47
C PHE A 59 5.57 7.57 4.10
N ARG A 60 6.33 6.48 4.08
CA ARG A 60 7.75 6.53 3.71
C ARG A 60 7.95 7.00 2.26
N LEU A 61 7.15 6.49 1.34
CA LEU A 61 7.18 6.90 -0.07
C LEU A 61 6.79 8.37 -0.23
N ALA A 62 5.66 8.78 0.36
CA ALA A 62 5.18 10.16 0.29
C ALA A 62 6.19 11.15 0.87
N ARG A 63 6.87 10.77 1.96
CA ARG A 63 7.94 11.57 2.56
C ARG A 63 9.14 11.71 1.62
N ALA A 64 9.59 10.61 1.00
CA ALA A 64 10.71 10.63 0.05
C ALA A 64 10.39 11.50 -1.17
N LEU A 65 9.22 11.33 -1.78
CA LEU A 65 8.74 12.14 -2.89
C LEU A 65 8.64 13.63 -2.52
N GLY A 66 8.11 13.92 -1.34
CA GLY A 66 8.02 15.29 -0.85
C GLY A 66 9.39 15.95 -0.71
N GLN A 67 10.39 15.22 -0.20
CA GLN A 67 11.75 15.72 -0.07
C GLN A 67 12.42 15.95 -1.42
N GLU A 68 12.22 15.05 -2.38
CA GLU A 68 12.75 15.16 -3.74
C GLU A 68 12.14 16.36 -4.47
N ILE A 69 10.81 16.52 -4.44
CA ILE A 69 10.13 17.62 -5.12
C ILE A 69 10.49 18.99 -4.50
N MET A 70 10.69 19.05 -3.20
CA MET A 70 10.99 20.29 -2.46
C MET A 70 12.31 20.95 -2.85
N VAL A 71 13.25 20.24 -3.46
CA VAL A 71 14.55 20.78 -3.91
C VAL A 71 14.54 21.15 -5.41
N MET A 72 13.41 21.00 -6.08
CA MET A 72 13.26 21.34 -7.49
C MET A 72 13.18 22.87 -7.71
N ASP A 73 13.72 23.36 -8.82
CA ASP A 73 13.84 24.79 -9.15
C ASP A 73 12.48 25.51 -9.17
N PHE A 74 11.41 24.85 -9.61
CA PHE A 74 10.08 25.46 -9.62
C PHE A 74 9.53 25.73 -8.22
N VAL A 75 9.90 24.92 -7.21
CA VAL A 75 9.54 25.15 -5.81
C VAL A 75 10.35 26.33 -5.25
N GLU A 76 11.62 26.43 -5.60
CA GLU A 76 12.46 27.55 -5.22
C GLU A 76 11.95 28.86 -5.84
N ALA A 77 11.60 28.85 -7.12
CA ALA A 77 11.00 29.98 -7.79
C ALA A 77 9.68 30.42 -7.13
N ALA A 78 8.84 29.48 -6.69
CA ALA A 78 7.61 29.79 -5.95
C ALA A 78 7.91 30.47 -4.60
N ARG A 79 8.94 30.03 -3.88
CA ARG A 79 9.39 30.65 -2.63
C ARG A 79 9.89 32.09 -2.85
N VAL A 80 10.67 32.30 -3.90
CA VAL A 80 11.19 33.66 -4.26
C VAL A 80 10.02 34.60 -4.60
N ARG A 81 8.95 34.12 -5.22
CA ARG A 81 7.72 34.84 -5.46
C ARG A 81 6.94 35.22 -4.18
N GLY A 82 7.33 34.66 -3.02
CA GLY A 82 6.67 34.88 -1.74
C GLY A 82 5.41 34.03 -1.51
N GLU A 83 5.25 32.95 -2.27
CA GLU A 83 4.09 32.05 -2.14
C GLU A 83 4.07 31.36 -0.77
N GLY A 84 2.87 31.23 -0.22
CA GLY A 84 2.66 30.59 1.09
C GLY A 84 2.87 29.07 1.07
N ARG A 85 3.16 28.49 2.23
CA ARG A 85 3.40 27.04 2.38
C ARG A 85 2.27 26.18 1.81
N TRP A 86 1.01 26.52 2.09
CA TRP A 86 -0.15 25.79 1.58
C TRP A 86 -0.27 25.89 0.06
N TRP A 87 0.05 27.03 -0.50
CA TRP A 87 0.07 27.21 -1.94
C TRP A 87 1.11 26.30 -2.60
N ILE A 88 2.34 26.27 -2.07
CA ILE A 88 3.42 25.40 -2.56
C ILE A 88 3.00 23.92 -2.46
N ILE A 89 2.43 23.51 -1.33
CA ILE A 89 1.99 22.10 -1.15
C ILE A 89 0.93 21.73 -2.18
N THR A 90 -0.10 22.57 -2.36
CA THR A 90 -1.26 22.19 -3.18
C THR A 90 -1.06 22.41 -4.67
N ARG A 91 -0.21 23.37 -5.06
CA ARG A 91 -0.02 23.75 -6.45
C ARG A 91 1.27 23.22 -7.08
N GLU A 92 2.30 22.99 -6.27
CA GLU A 92 3.59 22.53 -6.76
C GLU A 92 3.87 21.09 -6.33
N ILE A 93 3.74 20.73 -5.04
CA ILE A 93 4.13 19.42 -4.54
C ILE A 93 3.08 18.35 -4.88
N TRP A 94 1.81 18.60 -4.53
CA TRP A 94 0.75 17.62 -4.68
C TRP A 94 0.55 17.16 -6.14
N PRO A 95 0.46 18.03 -7.15
CA PRO A 95 0.27 17.59 -8.53
C PRO A 95 1.44 16.73 -9.04
N ASN A 96 2.66 17.02 -8.60
CA ASN A 96 3.86 16.28 -9.01
C ASN A 96 4.01 14.96 -8.25
N ALA A 97 3.56 14.88 -6.98
CA ALA A 97 3.57 13.67 -6.18
C ALA A 97 2.38 12.73 -6.49
N ALA A 98 1.28 13.25 -7.02
CA ALA A 98 0.03 12.50 -7.18
C ALA A 98 0.19 11.25 -8.04
N MET A 99 0.89 11.34 -9.18
CA MET A 99 1.05 10.19 -10.08
C MET A 99 1.87 9.06 -9.47
N PRO A 100 3.09 9.29 -8.92
CA PRO A 100 3.82 8.24 -8.22
C PRO A 100 3.02 7.62 -7.06
N LEU A 101 2.26 8.43 -6.31
CA LEU A 101 1.43 7.93 -5.22
C LEU A 101 0.24 7.10 -5.72
N MET A 102 -0.40 7.48 -6.82
CA MET A 102 -1.48 6.68 -7.43
C MET A 102 -0.99 5.34 -7.96
N THR A 103 0.19 5.32 -8.58
CA THR A 103 0.83 4.08 -9.02
C THR A 103 1.14 3.16 -7.82
N ASP A 104 1.74 3.70 -6.76
CA ASP A 104 2.00 2.94 -5.53
C ASP A 104 0.71 2.43 -4.89
N PHE A 105 -0.36 3.24 -4.88
CA PHE A 105 -1.66 2.82 -4.38
C PHE A 105 -2.20 1.59 -5.12
N GLY A 106 -2.08 1.55 -6.45
CA GLY A 106 -2.46 0.38 -7.25
C GLY A 106 -1.67 -0.87 -6.86
N LEU A 107 -0.36 -0.75 -6.68
CA LEU A 107 0.49 -1.84 -6.20
C LEU A 107 0.11 -2.28 -4.77
N ARG A 108 -0.24 -1.35 -3.88
CA ARG A 108 -0.69 -1.68 -2.51
C ARG A 108 -1.99 -2.46 -2.51
N LEU A 109 -2.91 -2.21 -3.43
CA LEU A 109 -4.12 -3.04 -3.56
C LEU A 109 -3.78 -4.52 -3.79
N ILE A 110 -2.80 -4.81 -4.64
CA ILE A 110 -2.33 -6.19 -4.88
C ILE A 110 -1.77 -6.79 -3.58
N TYR A 111 -0.91 -6.06 -2.88
CA TYR A 111 -0.34 -6.54 -1.62
C TYR A 111 -1.40 -6.74 -0.52
N VAL A 112 -2.42 -5.88 -0.44
CA VAL A 112 -3.54 -6.05 0.50
C VAL A 112 -4.34 -7.31 0.17
N ILE A 113 -4.64 -7.58 -1.11
CA ILE A 113 -5.34 -8.79 -1.54
C ILE A 113 -4.53 -10.04 -1.13
N LEU A 114 -3.24 -10.08 -1.42
CA LEU A 114 -2.36 -11.19 -1.07
C LEU A 114 -2.22 -11.35 0.45
N PHE A 115 -2.15 -10.24 1.20
CA PHE A 115 -2.07 -10.23 2.64
C PHE A 115 -3.33 -10.83 3.29
N ILE A 116 -4.52 -10.35 2.90
CA ILE A 116 -5.80 -10.87 3.42
C ILE A 116 -5.97 -12.35 3.02
N SER A 117 -5.68 -12.70 1.77
CA SER A 117 -5.74 -14.09 1.31
C SER A 117 -4.78 -15.00 2.08
N SER A 118 -3.59 -14.50 2.43
CA SER A 118 -2.63 -15.25 3.26
C SER A 118 -3.12 -15.45 4.70
N LEU A 119 -3.71 -14.42 5.32
CA LEU A 119 -4.32 -14.54 6.65
C LEU A 119 -5.48 -15.53 6.64
N SER A 120 -6.34 -15.50 5.60
CA SER A 120 -7.45 -16.43 5.43
C SER A 120 -6.96 -17.86 5.20
N PHE A 121 -5.91 -18.03 4.41
CA PHE A 121 -5.26 -19.34 4.23
C PHE A 121 -4.70 -19.87 5.55
N LEU A 122 -4.15 -19.03 6.41
CA LEU A 122 -3.66 -19.40 7.75
C LEU A 122 -4.79 -19.59 8.78
N GLY A 123 -6.05 -19.30 8.40
CA GLY A 123 -7.23 -19.50 9.24
C GLY A 123 -7.61 -18.32 10.11
N LEU A 124 -6.93 -17.19 9.99
CA LEU A 124 -7.18 -15.96 10.73
C LEU A 124 -7.77 -14.83 9.86
N GLY A 125 -8.18 -15.13 8.63
CA GLY A 125 -8.84 -14.19 7.74
C GLY A 125 -10.35 -14.12 7.93
N VAL A 126 -11.05 -13.99 6.82
CA VAL A 126 -12.52 -13.94 6.79
C VAL A 126 -13.10 -15.25 7.32
N GLN A 127 -14.05 -15.16 8.27
CA GLN A 127 -14.65 -16.31 8.91
C GLN A 127 -16.03 -16.66 8.29
N PRO A 128 -16.42 -17.95 8.32
CA PRO A 128 -17.76 -18.34 7.92
C PRO A 128 -18.87 -17.52 8.61
N PRO A 129 -20.02 -17.28 7.94
CA PRO A 129 -20.46 -17.85 6.67
C PRO A 129 -19.92 -17.17 5.41
N GLN A 130 -19.07 -16.14 5.55
CA GLN A 130 -18.47 -15.46 4.42
C GLN A 130 -17.33 -16.28 3.86
N ALA A 131 -17.29 -16.41 2.53
CA ALA A 131 -16.25 -17.14 1.83
C ALA A 131 -15.27 -16.16 1.18
N ASP A 132 -13.99 -16.51 1.21
CA ASP A 132 -12.93 -15.87 0.44
C ASP A 132 -12.02 -16.93 -0.19
N TRP A 133 -11.29 -16.52 -1.21
CA TRP A 133 -10.46 -17.46 -1.97
C TRP A 133 -9.33 -18.07 -1.15
N GLY A 134 -8.77 -17.35 -0.16
CA GLY A 134 -7.71 -17.87 0.72
C GLY A 134 -8.22 -19.00 1.62
N SER A 135 -9.38 -18.84 2.24
CA SER A 135 -10.02 -19.89 3.04
C SER A 135 -10.43 -21.08 2.20
N MET A 136 -10.95 -20.84 0.97
CA MET A 136 -11.32 -21.91 0.03
C MET A 136 -10.10 -22.79 -0.34
N VAL A 137 -8.93 -22.19 -0.58
CA VAL A 137 -7.69 -22.94 -0.81
C VAL A 137 -7.39 -23.82 0.40
N ARG A 138 -7.40 -23.26 1.61
CA ARG A 138 -7.08 -23.97 2.86
C ARG A 138 -8.02 -25.16 3.10
N GLU A 139 -9.32 -24.92 2.98
CA GLU A 139 -10.34 -25.95 3.26
C GLU A 139 -10.25 -27.14 2.32
N ASN A 140 -9.88 -26.91 1.06
CA ASN A 140 -9.79 -27.96 0.06
C ASN A 140 -8.43 -28.67 0.02
N LEU A 141 -7.40 -28.14 0.68
CA LEU A 141 -6.08 -28.80 0.72
C LEU A 141 -6.12 -30.21 1.32
N GLY A 142 -6.92 -30.40 2.38
CA GLY A 142 -7.08 -31.71 3.03
C GLY A 142 -7.66 -32.78 2.10
N ALA A 143 -8.52 -32.39 1.17
CA ALA A 143 -9.12 -33.31 0.23
C ALA A 143 -8.13 -33.93 -0.75
N LEU A 144 -7.02 -33.25 -1.05
CA LEU A 144 -5.94 -33.79 -1.91
C LEU A 144 -5.28 -35.04 -1.33
N SER A 145 -5.19 -35.11 -0.01
CA SER A 145 -4.59 -36.25 0.69
C SER A 145 -5.40 -37.57 0.51
N TYR A 146 -6.66 -37.43 0.15
CA TYR A 146 -7.57 -38.56 -0.09
C TYR A 146 -7.80 -38.84 -1.58
N GLY A 147 -6.95 -38.29 -2.47
CA GLY A 147 -7.05 -38.48 -3.91
C GLY A 147 -8.18 -37.73 -4.60
N ALA A 148 -8.72 -36.69 -3.95
CA ALA A 148 -9.73 -35.84 -4.55
C ALA A 148 -9.16 -34.97 -5.69
N SER A 149 -10.04 -34.42 -6.51
CA SER A 149 -9.67 -33.49 -7.59
C SER A 149 -8.87 -32.30 -7.05
N VAL A 150 -7.87 -31.84 -7.80
CA VAL A 150 -7.09 -30.63 -7.51
C VAL A 150 -7.84 -29.33 -7.85
N ILE A 151 -8.93 -29.43 -8.60
CA ILE A 151 -9.69 -28.26 -9.11
C ILE A 151 -10.18 -27.33 -7.97
N PRO A 152 -10.75 -27.85 -6.85
CA PRO A 152 -11.22 -26.99 -5.76
C PRO A 152 -10.12 -26.15 -5.08
N VAL A 153 -8.86 -26.60 -5.17
CA VAL A 153 -7.70 -25.83 -4.66
C VAL A 153 -7.18 -24.86 -5.71
N LEU A 154 -7.08 -25.31 -6.97
CA LEU A 154 -6.52 -24.50 -8.04
C LEU A 154 -7.45 -23.36 -8.48
N ALA A 155 -8.76 -23.57 -8.50
CA ALA A 155 -9.71 -22.54 -8.94
C ALA A 155 -9.61 -21.23 -8.13
N PRO A 156 -9.70 -21.25 -6.78
CA PRO A 156 -9.54 -20.01 -6.01
C PRO A 156 -8.10 -19.45 -6.05
N ALA A 157 -7.08 -20.30 -6.12
CA ALA A 157 -5.70 -19.84 -6.25
C ALA A 157 -5.47 -19.12 -7.60
N LEU A 158 -6.00 -19.63 -8.69
CA LEU A 158 -5.97 -18.97 -10.00
C LEU A 158 -6.81 -17.70 -10.02
N ALA A 159 -7.93 -17.64 -9.29
CA ALA A 159 -8.73 -16.44 -9.17
C ALA A 159 -7.93 -15.30 -8.49
N ILE A 160 -7.19 -15.59 -7.41
CA ILE A 160 -6.29 -14.63 -6.77
C ILE A 160 -5.20 -14.18 -7.76
N ALA A 161 -4.56 -15.13 -8.44
CA ALA A 161 -3.49 -14.83 -9.38
C ALA A 161 -3.98 -13.97 -10.56
N THR A 162 -5.10 -14.32 -11.18
CA THR A 162 -5.66 -13.55 -12.31
C THR A 162 -6.10 -12.15 -11.88
N LEU A 163 -6.70 -12.00 -10.70
CA LEU A 163 -7.08 -10.70 -10.17
C LEU A 163 -5.85 -9.81 -9.92
N THR A 164 -4.82 -10.35 -9.28
CA THR A 164 -3.60 -9.58 -8.97
C THR A 164 -2.83 -9.19 -10.23
N VAL A 165 -2.72 -10.11 -11.20
CA VAL A 165 -2.11 -9.79 -12.51
C VAL A 165 -2.94 -8.76 -13.27
N GLY A 166 -4.27 -8.88 -13.27
CA GLY A 166 -5.16 -7.92 -13.92
C GLY A 166 -5.02 -6.51 -13.34
N ILE A 167 -5.00 -6.37 -12.02
CA ILE A 167 -4.77 -5.07 -11.35
C ILE A 167 -3.38 -4.54 -11.71
N ASN A 168 -2.34 -5.37 -11.71
CA ASN A 168 -0.99 -4.93 -12.05
C ASN A 168 -0.91 -4.36 -13.47
N LEU A 169 -1.50 -5.06 -14.44
CA LEU A 169 -1.54 -4.59 -15.85
C LEU A 169 -2.27 -3.25 -15.98
N ILE A 170 -3.37 -3.04 -15.27
CA ILE A 170 -4.10 -1.77 -15.25
C ILE A 170 -3.23 -0.65 -14.66
N VAL A 171 -2.56 -0.92 -13.54
CA VAL A 171 -1.67 0.05 -12.87
C VAL A 171 -0.50 0.43 -13.79
N ASP A 172 0.10 -0.55 -14.45
CA ASP A 172 1.22 -0.34 -15.39
C ASP A 172 0.76 0.50 -16.59
N ASP A 173 -0.41 0.23 -17.15
CA ASP A 173 -0.97 0.99 -18.27
C ASP A 173 -1.26 2.46 -17.90
N ILE A 174 -1.89 2.68 -16.73
CA ILE A 174 -2.13 4.04 -16.22
C ILE A 174 -0.82 4.78 -16.01
N SER A 175 0.19 4.12 -15.46
CA SER A 175 1.51 4.70 -15.20
C SER A 175 2.23 5.07 -16.49
N ALA A 176 2.20 4.20 -17.50
CA ALA A 176 2.81 4.42 -18.82
C ALA A 176 2.19 5.61 -19.55
N HIS A 177 0.85 5.69 -19.56
CA HIS A 177 0.13 6.79 -20.21
C HIS A 177 0.34 8.14 -19.53
N SER A 178 0.58 8.16 -18.25
CA SER A 178 0.76 9.38 -17.46
C SER A 178 2.20 9.88 -17.49
N GLY A 179 3.19 8.99 -17.45
CA GLY A 179 4.61 9.32 -17.55
C GLY A 179 4.98 9.95 -18.90
N GLY A 180 4.36 9.50 -20.00
CA GLY A 180 4.58 10.04 -21.35
C GLY A 180 4.07 11.47 -21.56
N LYS A 181 3.15 11.96 -20.74
CA LYS A 181 2.67 13.36 -20.79
C LYS A 181 3.61 14.35 -20.10
N LEU A 182 4.34 13.92 -19.09
CA LEU A 182 5.34 14.77 -18.41
C LEU A 182 6.60 14.97 -19.27
N SER A 183 7.08 13.93 -19.94
CA SER A 183 8.24 14.01 -20.86
C SER A 183 8.01 14.90 -22.10
N LYS A 184 6.77 15.21 -22.47
CA LYS A 184 6.45 16.10 -23.59
C LYS A 184 6.30 17.58 -23.18
N ARG A 185 6.43 17.90 -21.90
CA ARG A 185 6.33 19.29 -21.38
C ARG A 185 7.68 19.87 -20.92
N LEU A 186 8.73 19.09 -21.00
CA LEU A 186 10.14 19.50 -20.84
C LEU A 186 10.80 19.62 -22.21
#